data_5b099bb584e2a1720550637a50614110
#
_entry.id   5b099bb584e2a1720550637a50614110
#
_cell.length_a   1.000
_cell.length_b   1.000
_cell.length_c   1.000
_cell.angle_alpha   90.00
_cell.angle_beta   90.00
_cell.angle_gamma   90.00
#
_symmetry.space_group_name_H-M   'P 1'
#
loop_
_entity.id
_entity.type
_entity.pdbx_description
1 polymer ?
#
loop_
_entity_poly.entity_id
_entity_poly.type
_entity_poly.pdbx_seq_one_letter_code
_entity_poly.pdbx_strand_id
1 'polypeptide(L)'
;MTRTRRATVAMLLVGLAIFSSLYSTQAILPTLVDNMGLSSTEAAMTVSAATGALALCVVPASILSERFGRGRILLISAVAATGVGLIVPLAQEGWQLIVVRGLQGALLSGAPATAMAWLSEELDDKALPRAMGLYIAGTSVGGLTGRLIPTGLVEISTWRWALFGSALVSLAFAITSWLLLPAQRNFRPKSIHLTSESRALFGHWANRDLALLFLTAFLSMGTFVSMYNFLTFRLIDDFGLAPSLAGLAFLFYLSGTWSSARAGSLVARIGHGKTLCASAALFTLGIALCAGNLPMTLLGMIAFTVGFFAVHSTASGWVGQIATHD
;
A
#
# COMPACT_ATOMS: atom_id res chain seq x y z
N MET A 1 10.60 -27.07 7.17
CA MET A 1 9.64 -26.05 7.65
C MET A 1 8.26 -26.65 7.71
N THR A 2 7.48 -26.40 8.80
CA THR A 2 6.07 -26.79 8.88
C THR A 2 5.22 -26.03 7.85
N ARG A 3 4.04 -26.56 7.49
CA ARG A 3 3.10 -25.92 6.56
C ARG A 3 2.76 -24.48 7.00
N THR A 4 2.42 -24.31 8.27
CA THR A 4 2.10 -23.01 8.87
C THR A 4 3.25 -22.02 8.73
N ARG A 5 4.48 -22.42 9.04
CA ARG A 5 5.66 -21.56 8.92
C ARG A 5 5.92 -21.18 7.46
N ARG A 6 5.74 -22.10 6.51
CA ARG A 6 5.85 -21.81 5.07
C ARG A 6 4.83 -20.77 4.63
N ALA A 7 3.55 -20.97 5.01
CA ALA A 7 2.47 -20.03 4.71
C ALA A 7 2.74 -18.63 5.26
N THR A 8 3.14 -18.54 6.52
CA THR A 8 3.42 -17.29 7.21
C THR A 8 4.58 -16.51 6.57
N VAL A 9 5.68 -17.20 6.22
CA VAL A 9 6.82 -16.57 5.54
C VAL A 9 6.46 -16.17 4.11
N ALA A 10 5.71 -17.01 3.38
CA ALA A 10 5.24 -16.67 2.04
C ALA A 10 4.38 -15.40 2.05
N MET A 11 3.48 -15.24 3.02
CA MET A 11 2.64 -14.05 3.13
C MET A 11 3.42 -12.78 3.50
N LEU A 12 4.43 -12.89 4.37
CA LEU A 12 5.38 -11.79 4.60
C LEU A 12 6.05 -11.36 3.29
N LEU A 13 6.54 -12.32 2.50
CA LEU A 13 7.21 -12.05 1.23
C LEU A 13 6.26 -11.48 0.17
N VAL A 14 5.00 -11.92 0.14
CA VAL A 14 3.96 -11.30 -0.71
C VAL A 14 3.77 -9.84 -0.34
N GLY A 15 3.61 -9.52 0.95
CA GLY A 15 3.50 -8.14 1.40
C GLY A 15 4.70 -7.29 0.98
N LEU A 16 5.92 -7.82 1.17
CA LEU A 16 7.17 -7.18 0.71
C LEU A 16 7.16 -6.94 -0.80
N ALA A 17 6.87 -7.96 -1.61
CA ALA A 17 6.89 -7.88 -3.07
C ALA A 17 5.91 -6.84 -3.62
N ILE A 18 4.66 -6.89 -3.17
CA ILE A 18 3.58 -6.04 -3.66
C ILE A 18 3.82 -4.57 -3.32
N PHE A 19 4.09 -4.27 -2.06
CA PHE A 19 4.20 -2.89 -1.61
C PHE A 19 5.55 -2.25 -1.97
N SER A 20 6.62 -3.04 -2.06
CA SER A 20 7.89 -2.59 -2.64
C SER A 20 7.73 -2.20 -4.12
N SER A 21 7.03 -3.02 -4.90
CA SER A 21 6.73 -2.74 -6.30
C SER A 21 5.80 -1.55 -6.48
N LEU A 22 4.75 -1.43 -5.66
CA LEU A 22 3.74 -0.36 -5.74
C LEU A 22 4.37 1.03 -5.59
N TYR A 23 5.29 1.19 -4.64
CA TYR A 23 5.86 2.48 -4.27
C TYR A 23 7.25 2.76 -4.86
N SER A 24 7.73 1.94 -5.79
CA SER A 24 9.09 2.02 -6.34
C SER A 24 9.45 3.34 -7.03
N THR A 25 8.49 4.06 -7.59
CA THR A 25 8.72 5.37 -8.23
C THR A 25 8.59 6.55 -7.26
N GLN A 26 7.92 6.39 -6.11
CA GLN A 26 7.50 7.51 -5.26
C GLN A 26 8.66 8.34 -4.70
N ALA A 27 9.75 7.72 -4.31
CA ALA A 27 10.87 8.44 -3.70
C ALA A 27 11.82 9.08 -4.72
N ILE A 28 11.71 8.72 -6.01
CA ILE A 28 12.56 9.24 -7.09
C ILE A 28 11.79 10.11 -8.08
N LEU A 29 10.62 10.63 -7.70
CA LEU A 29 9.81 11.50 -8.55
C LEU A 29 10.59 12.73 -9.06
N PRO A 30 11.37 13.46 -8.23
CA PRO A 30 12.21 14.55 -8.71
C PRO A 30 13.21 14.09 -9.78
N THR A 31 13.86 12.96 -9.58
CA THR A 31 14.79 12.39 -10.57
C THR A 31 14.10 12.07 -11.90
N LEU A 32 12.84 11.62 -11.88
CA LEU A 32 12.07 11.39 -13.10
C LEU A 32 11.73 12.70 -13.82
N VAL A 33 11.41 13.77 -13.08
CA VAL A 33 11.21 15.11 -13.62
C VAL A 33 12.45 15.57 -14.37
N ASP A 34 13.61 15.52 -13.72
CA ASP A 34 14.88 16.01 -14.27
C ASP A 34 15.35 15.21 -15.48
N ASN A 35 15.20 13.88 -15.45
CA ASN A 35 15.75 12.99 -16.48
C ASN A 35 14.81 12.72 -17.67
N MET A 36 13.51 12.90 -17.50
CA MET A 36 12.51 12.66 -18.55
C MET A 36 11.81 13.94 -19.00
N GLY A 37 12.10 15.10 -18.39
CA GLY A 37 11.46 16.37 -18.70
C GLY A 37 9.97 16.41 -18.33
N LEU A 38 9.57 15.66 -17.30
CA LEU A 38 8.17 15.60 -16.83
C LEU A 38 7.84 16.81 -15.97
N SER A 39 6.58 17.20 -15.93
CA SER A 39 6.07 18.02 -14.84
C SER A 39 6.00 17.22 -13.53
N SER A 40 6.02 17.88 -12.39
CA SER A 40 5.84 17.21 -11.07
C SER A 40 4.51 16.44 -10.99
N THR A 41 3.48 16.93 -11.69
CA THR A 41 2.17 16.26 -11.78
C THR A 41 2.27 14.96 -12.58
N GLU A 42 2.92 14.97 -13.75
CA GLU A 42 3.11 13.75 -14.56
C GLU A 42 3.95 12.71 -13.81
N ALA A 43 5.01 13.13 -13.12
CA ALA A 43 5.78 12.25 -12.28
C ALA A 43 4.91 11.64 -11.18
N ALA A 44 4.10 12.41 -10.45
CA ALA A 44 3.18 11.94 -9.43
C ALA A 44 2.12 10.97 -10.00
N MET A 45 1.71 11.15 -11.28
CA MET A 45 0.78 10.23 -11.96
C MET A 45 1.34 8.80 -12.07
N THR A 46 2.66 8.60 -12.05
CA THR A 46 3.26 7.25 -12.06
C THR A 46 2.91 6.45 -10.79
N VAL A 47 2.73 7.13 -9.66
CA VAL A 47 2.26 6.53 -8.40
C VAL A 47 0.75 6.45 -8.39
N SER A 48 0.06 7.53 -8.78
CA SER A 48 -1.40 7.62 -8.76
C SER A 48 -2.06 6.63 -9.72
N ALA A 49 -1.49 6.41 -10.90
CA ALA A 49 -1.98 5.41 -11.85
C ALA A 49 -1.88 3.98 -11.27
N ALA A 50 -0.76 3.66 -10.60
CA ALA A 50 -0.59 2.35 -9.99
C ALA A 50 -1.56 2.14 -8.80
N THR A 51 -1.64 3.12 -7.89
CA THR A 51 -2.53 3.02 -6.72
C THR A 51 -4.01 3.08 -7.10
N GLY A 52 -4.36 3.92 -8.08
CA GLY A 52 -5.73 4.03 -8.61
C GLY A 52 -6.17 2.75 -9.31
N ALA A 53 -5.34 2.18 -10.19
CA ALA A 53 -5.64 0.92 -10.87
C ALA A 53 -5.73 -0.25 -9.87
N LEU A 54 -4.88 -0.29 -8.85
CA LEU A 54 -4.98 -1.26 -7.76
C LEU A 54 -6.34 -1.15 -7.06
N ALA A 55 -6.73 0.06 -6.67
CA ALA A 55 -8.00 0.30 -5.98
C ALA A 55 -9.23 -0.09 -6.83
N LEU A 56 -9.20 0.20 -8.13
CA LEU A 56 -10.28 -0.18 -9.05
C LEU A 56 -10.36 -1.70 -9.28
N CYS A 57 -9.21 -2.38 -9.29
CA CYS A 57 -9.14 -3.81 -9.61
C CYS A 57 -9.21 -4.72 -8.38
N VAL A 58 -9.15 -4.19 -7.12
CA VAL A 58 -9.14 -5.03 -5.92
C VAL A 58 -10.43 -5.84 -5.76
N VAL A 59 -11.59 -5.23 -6.03
CA VAL A 59 -12.89 -5.93 -5.96
C VAL A 59 -13.04 -6.98 -7.06
N PRO A 60 -12.81 -6.66 -8.35
CA PRO A 60 -12.77 -7.69 -9.41
C PRO A 60 -11.80 -8.84 -9.10
N ALA A 61 -10.60 -8.54 -8.60
CA ALA A 61 -9.63 -9.55 -8.25
C ALA A 61 -10.10 -10.44 -7.09
N SER A 62 -10.78 -9.88 -6.09
CA SER A 62 -11.40 -10.63 -5.00
C SER A 62 -12.44 -11.62 -5.53
N ILE A 63 -13.36 -11.16 -6.37
CA ILE A 63 -14.40 -11.99 -7.00
C ILE A 63 -13.78 -13.12 -7.83
N LEU A 64 -12.78 -12.81 -8.68
CA LEU A 64 -12.07 -13.82 -9.47
C LEU A 64 -11.41 -14.88 -8.57
N SER A 65 -10.92 -14.47 -7.42
CA SER A 65 -10.25 -15.38 -6.48
C SER A 65 -11.20 -16.42 -5.85
N GLU A 66 -12.47 -16.09 -5.71
CA GLU A 66 -13.51 -17.00 -5.21
C GLU A 66 -13.81 -18.14 -6.19
N ARG A 67 -13.59 -17.89 -7.49
CA ARG A 67 -13.78 -18.91 -8.54
C ARG A 67 -12.53 -19.71 -8.83
N PHE A 68 -11.38 -19.03 -8.96
CA PHE A 68 -10.14 -19.64 -9.47
C PHE A 68 -9.16 -20.06 -8.37
N GLY A 69 -9.43 -19.70 -7.12
CA GLY A 69 -8.62 -19.98 -5.94
C GLY A 69 -7.80 -18.79 -5.48
N ARG A 70 -7.92 -18.47 -4.19
CA ARG A 70 -7.27 -17.30 -3.59
C ARG A 70 -5.74 -17.36 -3.71
N GLY A 71 -5.14 -18.54 -3.41
CA GLY A 71 -3.69 -18.71 -3.52
C GLY A 71 -3.17 -18.60 -4.95
N ARG A 72 -3.94 -19.05 -5.95
CA ARG A 72 -3.55 -18.93 -7.36
C ARG A 72 -3.57 -17.47 -7.81
N ILE A 73 -4.65 -16.74 -7.54
CA ILE A 73 -4.76 -15.31 -7.88
C ILE A 73 -3.68 -14.50 -7.17
N LEU A 74 -3.44 -14.74 -5.88
CA LEU A 74 -2.39 -14.09 -5.10
C LEU A 74 -1.01 -14.24 -5.75
N LEU A 75 -0.61 -15.46 -6.07
CA LEU A 75 0.72 -15.74 -6.61
C LEU A 75 0.90 -15.23 -8.04
N ILE A 76 -0.11 -15.44 -8.92
CA ILE A 76 -0.08 -14.91 -10.28
C ILE A 76 0.02 -13.38 -10.25
N SER A 77 -0.79 -12.74 -9.43
CA SER A 77 -0.78 -11.30 -9.22
C SER A 77 0.60 -10.79 -8.78
N ALA A 78 1.20 -11.42 -7.77
CA ALA A 78 2.50 -11.03 -7.26
C ALA A 78 3.61 -11.17 -8.32
N VAL A 79 3.68 -12.30 -9.01
CA VAL A 79 4.73 -12.54 -10.01
C VAL A 79 4.51 -11.71 -11.27
N ALA A 80 3.28 -11.63 -11.79
CA ALA A 80 3.00 -10.86 -12.99
C ALA A 80 3.27 -9.37 -12.78
N ALA A 81 2.81 -8.80 -11.65
CA ALA A 81 3.00 -7.39 -11.35
C ALA A 81 4.48 -7.02 -11.14
N THR A 82 5.22 -7.86 -10.40
CA THR A 82 6.67 -7.64 -10.20
C THR A 82 7.45 -7.86 -11.48
N GLY A 83 7.03 -8.80 -12.35
CA GLY A 83 7.55 -9.00 -13.69
C GLY A 83 7.36 -7.78 -14.59
N VAL A 84 6.16 -7.17 -14.58
CA VAL A 84 5.91 -5.88 -15.27
C VAL A 84 6.81 -4.77 -14.73
N GLY A 85 7.20 -4.84 -13.46
CA GLY A 85 8.18 -3.92 -12.88
C GLY A 85 9.51 -3.86 -13.63
N LEU A 86 9.93 -4.95 -14.27
CA LEU A 86 11.15 -5.00 -15.10
C LEU A 86 11.00 -4.23 -16.43
N ILE A 87 9.76 -3.98 -16.86
CA ILE A 87 9.44 -3.24 -18.10
C ILE A 87 9.39 -1.73 -17.84
N VAL A 88 9.07 -1.31 -16.60
CA VAL A 88 8.95 0.10 -16.21
C VAL A 88 10.18 0.94 -16.63
N PRO A 89 11.43 0.48 -16.44
CA PRO A 89 12.64 1.24 -16.84
C PRO A 89 12.81 1.41 -18.34
N LEU A 90 12.08 0.67 -19.17
CA LEU A 90 12.17 0.74 -20.64
C LEU A 90 11.35 1.89 -21.23
N ALA A 91 10.53 2.57 -20.41
CA ALA A 91 9.73 3.71 -20.85
C ALA A 91 10.65 4.84 -21.38
N GLN A 92 10.33 5.37 -22.55
CA GLN A 92 11.01 6.49 -23.18
C GLN A 92 10.24 7.80 -22.92
N GLU A 93 8.93 7.71 -22.81
CA GLU A 93 8.00 8.85 -22.65
C GLU A 93 7.24 8.73 -21.32
N GLY A 94 6.84 9.87 -20.74
CA GLY A 94 6.11 9.89 -19.47
C GLY A 94 4.79 9.11 -19.51
N TRP A 95 4.03 9.22 -20.60
CA TRP A 95 2.78 8.48 -20.75
C TRP A 95 2.96 6.97 -20.74
N GLN A 96 4.08 6.46 -21.32
CA GLN A 96 4.41 5.02 -21.29
C GLN A 96 4.65 4.56 -19.85
N LEU A 97 5.41 5.36 -19.09
CA LEU A 97 5.67 5.11 -17.69
C LEU A 97 4.36 5.04 -16.89
N ILE A 98 3.46 6.02 -17.08
CA ILE A 98 2.16 6.07 -16.40
C ILE A 98 1.30 4.84 -16.76
N VAL A 99 1.22 4.48 -18.04
CA VAL A 99 0.42 3.32 -18.50
C VAL A 99 0.96 2.01 -17.94
N VAL A 100 2.27 1.79 -18.01
CA VAL A 100 2.89 0.56 -17.47
C VAL A 100 2.71 0.48 -15.95
N ARG A 101 2.80 1.60 -15.25
CA ARG A 101 2.52 1.69 -13.81
C ARG A 101 1.05 1.40 -13.50
N GLY A 102 0.12 1.90 -14.31
CA GLY A 102 -1.29 1.57 -14.18
C GLY A 102 -1.56 0.07 -14.37
N LEU A 103 -1.00 -0.53 -15.42
CA LEU A 103 -1.08 -1.98 -15.64
C LEU A 103 -0.48 -2.77 -14.46
N GLN A 104 0.68 -2.35 -13.97
CA GLN A 104 1.32 -2.94 -12.80
C GLN A 104 0.40 -2.88 -11.58
N GLY A 105 -0.23 -1.71 -11.32
CA GLY A 105 -1.16 -1.52 -10.22
C GLY A 105 -2.39 -2.44 -10.31
N ALA A 106 -2.97 -2.58 -11.51
CA ALA A 106 -4.07 -3.50 -11.74
C ALA A 106 -3.67 -4.95 -11.42
N LEU A 107 -2.48 -5.38 -11.86
CA LEU A 107 -1.96 -6.71 -11.55
C LEU A 107 -1.64 -6.88 -10.06
N LEU A 108 -1.15 -5.84 -9.37
CA LEU A 108 -0.87 -5.88 -7.93
C LEU A 108 -2.11 -6.15 -7.08
N SER A 109 -3.31 -5.80 -7.56
CA SER A 109 -4.57 -5.82 -6.78
C SER A 109 -4.95 -7.21 -6.24
N GLY A 110 -4.61 -8.27 -6.95
CA GLY A 110 -4.99 -9.63 -6.59
C GLY A 110 -4.38 -10.12 -5.26
N ALA A 111 -3.19 -9.64 -4.91
CA ALA A 111 -2.55 -10.10 -3.68
C ALA A 111 -3.20 -9.51 -2.40
N PRO A 112 -3.39 -8.19 -2.22
CA PRO A 112 -4.09 -7.66 -1.06
C PRO A 112 -5.55 -8.11 -0.99
N ALA A 113 -6.22 -8.27 -2.15
CA ALA A 113 -7.59 -8.77 -2.21
C ALA A 113 -7.77 -10.18 -1.61
N THR A 114 -6.73 -11.00 -1.68
CA THR A 114 -6.84 -12.45 -1.38
C THR A 114 -6.02 -12.93 -0.19
N ALA A 115 -4.98 -12.20 0.22
CA ALA A 115 -4.01 -12.66 1.21
C ALA A 115 -4.65 -12.96 2.57
N MET A 116 -5.46 -12.05 3.09
CA MET A 116 -6.10 -12.22 4.41
C MET A 116 -7.13 -13.34 4.38
N ALA A 117 -7.92 -13.44 3.30
CA ALA A 117 -8.90 -14.48 3.12
C ALA A 117 -8.23 -15.87 2.97
N TRP A 118 -7.12 -15.97 2.24
CA TRP A 118 -6.35 -17.22 2.15
C TRP A 118 -5.84 -17.65 3.52
N LEU A 119 -5.33 -16.71 4.33
CA LEU A 119 -4.84 -17.00 5.67
C LEU A 119 -5.96 -17.54 6.58
N SER A 120 -7.13 -16.93 6.57
CA SER A 120 -8.28 -17.34 7.38
C SER A 120 -8.89 -18.69 6.94
N GLU A 121 -8.78 -19.04 5.65
CA GLU A 121 -9.26 -20.32 5.14
C GLU A 121 -8.30 -21.50 5.43
N GLU A 122 -6.99 -21.24 5.49
CA GLU A 122 -5.96 -22.29 5.48
C GLU A 122 -5.22 -22.48 6.80
N LEU A 123 -5.32 -21.54 7.74
CA LEU A 123 -4.67 -21.60 9.03
C LEU A 123 -5.68 -21.77 10.16
N ASP A 124 -5.24 -22.42 11.23
CA ASP A 124 -5.99 -22.55 12.47
C ASP A 124 -6.02 -21.22 13.26
N ASP A 125 -6.99 -21.10 14.19
CA ASP A 125 -7.21 -19.90 15.00
C ASP A 125 -5.98 -19.49 15.83
N LYS A 126 -5.10 -20.44 16.17
CA LYS A 126 -3.88 -20.16 16.95
C LYS A 126 -2.77 -19.53 16.11
N ALA A 127 -2.64 -19.95 14.86
CA ALA A 127 -1.61 -19.47 13.95
C ALA A 127 -2.03 -18.21 13.18
N LEU A 128 -3.32 -18.02 12.94
CA LEU A 128 -3.89 -16.96 12.12
C LEU A 128 -3.46 -15.55 12.54
N PRO A 129 -3.56 -15.11 13.81
CA PRO A 129 -3.20 -13.74 14.19
C PRO A 129 -1.73 -13.41 13.90
N ARG A 130 -0.84 -14.37 14.14
CA ARG A 130 0.60 -14.21 13.86
C ARG A 130 0.87 -14.09 12.37
N ALA A 131 0.21 -14.89 11.54
CA ALA A 131 0.40 -14.88 10.10
C ALA A 131 -0.15 -13.58 9.47
N MET A 132 -1.30 -13.12 9.93
CA MET A 132 -1.88 -11.82 9.53
C MET A 132 -0.96 -10.65 9.93
N GLY A 133 -0.46 -10.66 11.17
CA GLY A 133 0.49 -9.66 11.64
C GLY A 133 1.78 -9.61 10.82
N LEU A 134 2.32 -10.77 10.42
CA LEU A 134 3.51 -10.82 9.57
C LEU A 134 3.23 -10.39 8.12
N TYR A 135 2.06 -10.69 7.57
CA TYR A 135 1.64 -10.12 6.29
C TYR A 135 1.60 -8.58 6.34
N ILE A 136 0.94 -8.01 7.35
CA ILE A 136 0.85 -6.55 7.55
C ILE A 136 2.26 -5.95 7.75
N ALA A 137 3.12 -6.59 8.53
CA ALA A 137 4.52 -6.15 8.65
C ALA A 137 5.24 -6.18 7.29
N GLY A 138 4.99 -7.21 6.48
CA GLY A 138 5.49 -7.31 5.10
C GLY A 138 5.03 -6.15 4.23
N THR A 139 3.77 -5.74 4.31
CA THR A 139 3.26 -4.58 3.56
C THR A 139 3.94 -3.27 3.97
N SER A 140 4.13 -3.07 5.28
CA SER A 140 4.76 -1.86 5.82
C SER A 140 6.25 -1.78 5.45
N VAL A 141 6.99 -2.86 5.68
CA VAL A 141 8.42 -2.94 5.31
C VAL A 141 8.59 -2.90 3.79
N GLY A 142 7.70 -3.56 3.03
CA GLY A 142 7.65 -3.49 1.58
C GLY A 142 7.46 -2.08 1.07
N GLY A 143 6.52 -1.34 1.65
CA GLY A 143 6.31 0.07 1.31
C GLY A 143 7.53 0.95 1.59
N LEU A 144 8.27 0.68 2.65
CA LEU A 144 9.50 1.39 2.97
C LEU A 144 10.65 1.00 2.03
N THR A 145 10.89 -0.30 1.84
CA THR A 145 11.96 -0.79 0.95
C THR A 145 11.74 -0.39 -0.50
N GLY A 146 10.47 -0.34 -0.95
CA GLY A 146 10.10 0.15 -2.29
C GLY A 146 10.52 1.59 -2.55
N ARG A 147 10.68 2.39 -1.52
CA ARG A 147 11.16 3.77 -1.60
C ARG A 147 12.67 3.88 -1.39
N LEU A 148 13.19 3.21 -0.37
CA LEU A 148 14.61 3.33 0.00
C LEU A 148 15.55 2.65 -1.00
N ILE A 149 15.17 1.50 -1.58
CA ILE A 149 16.02 0.79 -2.54
C ILE A 149 16.26 1.63 -3.81
N PRO A 150 15.21 2.15 -4.52
CA PRO A 150 15.46 3.00 -5.68
C PRO A 150 16.22 4.28 -5.33
N THR A 151 15.93 4.90 -4.18
CA THR A 151 16.66 6.11 -3.73
C THR A 151 18.15 5.83 -3.54
N GLY A 152 18.50 4.75 -2.87
CA GLY A 152 19.92 4.38 -2.69
C GLY A 152 20.61 4.00 -4.00
N LEU A 153 19.91 3.30 -4.90
CA LEU A 153 20.48 2.90 -6.17
C LEU A 153 20.65 4.07 -7.16
N VAL A 154 19.80 5.08 -7.11
CA VAL A 154 19.88 6.24 -8.00
C VAL A 154 21.11 7.11 -7.73
N GLU A 155 21.65 7.08 -6.51
CA GLU A 155 22.89 7.80 -6.15
C GLU A 155 24.14 7.28 -6.88
N ILE A 156 24.14 5.98 -7.21
CA ILE A 156 25.29 5.30 -7.83
C ILE A 156 24.99 4.81 -9.24
N SER A 157 23.79 5.08 -9.76
CA SER A 157 23.35 4.61 -11.08
C SER A 157 22.32 5.55 -11.68
N THR A 158 21.72 5.16 -12.79
CA THR A 158 20.59 5.90 -13.38
C THR A 158 19.26 5.45 -12.78
N TRP A 159 18.22 6.27 -12.89
CA TRP A 159 16.86 5.92 -12.45
C TRP A 159 16.36 4.61 -13.09
N ARG A 160 16.79 4.29 -14.32
CA ARG A 160 16.45 3.05 -15.00
C ARG A 160 17.02 1.83 -14.27
N TRP A 161 18.29 1.87 -13.92
CA TRP A 161 18.94 0.79 -13.18
C TRP A 161 18.43 0.71 -11.74
N ALA A 162 18.09 1.83 -11.13
CA ALA A 162 17.50 1.88 -9.79
C ALA A 162 16.13 1.18 -9.75
N LEU A 163 15.25 1.47 -10.72
CA LEU A 163 13.95 0.79 -10.83
C LEU A 163 14.09 -0.67 -11.23
N PHE A 164 15.02 -1.00 -12.13
CA PHE A 164 15.31 -2.39 -12.53
C PHE A 164 15.77 -3.22 -11.33
N GLY A 165 16.74 -2.74 -10.57
CA GLY A 165 17.23 -3.39 -9.35
C GLY A 165 16.13 -3.58 -8.30
N SER A 166 15.31 -2.55 -8.08
CA SER A 166 14.15 -2.62 -7.18
C SER A 166 13.12 -3.66 -7.65
N ALA A 167 12.87 -3.74 -8.96
CA ALA A 167 11.97 -4.72 -9.55
C ALA A 167 12.51 -6.15 -9.41
N LEU A 168 13.81 -6.36 -9.58
CA LEU A 168 14.45 -7.67 -9.35
C LEU A 168 14.29 -8.14 -7.91
N VAL A 169 14.48 -7.25 -6.93
CA VAL A 169 14.28 -7.58 -5.51
C VAL A 169 12.82 -7.95 -5.24
N SER A 170 11.89 -7.16 -5.76
CA SER A 170 10.45 -7.44 -5.60
C SER A 170 10.05 -8.76 -6.26
N LEU A 171 10.57 -9.05 -7.45
CA LEU A 171 10.33 -10.30 -8.15
C LEU A 171 10.94 -11.50 -7.40
N ALA A 172 12.13 -11.34 -6.82
CA ALA A 172 12.73 -12.39 -5.99
C ALA A 172 11.85 -12.72 -4.77
N PHE A 173 11.27 -11.72 -4.11
CA PHE A 173 10.30 -11.96 -3.04
C PHE A 173 9.03 -12.68 -3.56
N ALA A 174 8.51 -12.28 -4.72
CA ALA A 174 7.33 -12.90 -5.32
C ALA A 174 7.60 -14.37 -5.71
N ILE A 175 8.72 -14.66 -6.36
CA ILE A 175 9.11 -16.03 -6.73
C ILE A 175 9.34 -16.88 -5.49
N THR A 176 10.04 -16.35 -4.49
CA THR A 176 10.28 -17.08 -3.24
C THR A 176 8.95 -17.39 -2.51
N SER A 177 8.01 -16.44 -2.53
CA SER A 177 6.67 -16.69 -1.98
C SER A 177 5.93 -17.78 -2.75
N TRP A 178 6.05 -17.81 -4.08
CA TRP A 178 5.46 -18.86 -4.93
C TRP A 178 5.98 -20.25 -4.57
N LEU A 179 7.29 -20.37 -4.34
CA LEU A 179 7.92 -21.64 -3.96
C LEU A 179 7.58 -22.07 -2.53
N LEU A 180 7.29 -21.12 -1.65
CA LEU A 180 6.99 -21.40 -0.24
C LEU A 180 5.52 -21.59 0.04
N LEU A 181 4.61 -20.90 -0.66
CA LEU A 181 3.19 -20.96 -0.33
C LEU A 181 2.64 -22.37 -0.53
N PRO A 182 2.10 -23.02 0.52
CA PRO A 182 1.57 -24.37 0.39
C PRO A 182 0.28 -24.36 -0.44
N ALA A 183 0.02 -25.47 -1.13
CA ALA A 183 -1.21 -25.65 -1.89
C ALA A 183 -2.45 -25.45 -0.99
N GLN A 184 -3.46 -24.78 -1.53
CA GLN A 184 -4.73 -24.53 -0.89
C GLN A 184 -5.51 -25.84 -0.69
N ARG A 185 -6.05 -26.08 0.51
CA ARG A 185 -6.76 -27.32 0.86
C ARG A 185 -8.23 -27.10 1.16
N ASN A 186 -8.57 -25.96 1.74
CA ASN A 186 -9.91 -25.66 2.22
C ASN A 186 -10.75 -24.84 1.23
N PHE A 187 -10.19 -24.56 0.06
CA PHE A 187 -10.85 -23.78 -0.98
C PHE A 187 -12.07 -24.52 -1.55
N ARG A 188 -13.20 -23.82 -1.56
CA ARG A 188 -14.43 -24.26 -2.23
C ARG A 188 -14.81 -23.19 -3.25
N PRO A 189 -14.78 -23.50 -4.56
CA PRO A 189 -15.19 -22.55 -5.59
C PRO A 189 -16.64 -22.10 -5.37
N LYS A 190 -16.85 -20.79 -5.41
CA LYS A 190 -18.19 -20.20 -5.40
C LYS A 190 -18.59 -19.81 -6.82
N SER A 191 -19.89 -19.92 -7.12
CA SER A 191 -20.46 -19.34 -8.35
C SER A 191 -20.48 -17.82 -8.21
N ILE A 192 -19.96 -17.13 -9.22
CA ILE A 192 -19.98 -15.66 -9.26
C ILE A 192 -21.38 -15.21 -9.66
N HIS A 193 -22.06 -14.49 -8.80
CA HIS A 193 -23.33 -13.82 -9.09
C HIS A 193 -23.12 -12.30 -9.00
N LEU A 194 -22.75 -11.69 -10.13
CA LEU A 194 -22.45 -10.25 -10.21
C LEU A 194 -23.58 -9.36 -9.69
N THR A 195 -24.84 -9.81 -9.81
CA THR A 195 -26.01 -9.08 -9.31
C THR A 195 -26.11 -9.06 -7.78
N SER A 196 -25.73 -10.14 -7.09
CA SER A 196 -25.69 -10.17 -5.62
C SER A 196 -24.53 -9.36 -5.08
N GLU A 197 -23.35 -9.47 -5.70
CA GLU A 197 -22.16 -8.70 -5.32
C GLU A 197 -22.36 -7.19 -5.49
N SER A 198 -22.95 -6.78 -6.64
CA SER A 198 -23.25 -5.37 -6.86
C SER A 198 -24.31 -4.84 -5.87
N ARG A 199 -25.33 -5.65 -5.55
CA ARG A 199 -26.37 -5.26 -4.57
C ARG A 199 -25.78 -5.08 -3.17
N ALA A 200 -24.89 -5.98 -2.73
CA ALA A 200 -24.18 -5.84 -1.46
C ALA A 200 -23.31 -4.58 -1.43
N LEU A 201 -22.56 -4.31 -2.50
CA LEU A 201 -21.74 -3.10 -2.62
C LEU A 201 -22.59 -1.82 -2.50
N PHE A 202 -23.70 -1.73 -3.24
CA PHE A 202 -24.61 -0.58 -3.15
C PHE A 202 -25.33 -0.49 -1.79
N GLY A 203 -25.65 -1.63 -1.16
CA GLY A 203 -26.20 -1.68 0.19
C GLY A 203 -25.27 -1.03 1.22
N HIS A 204 -23.97 -1.33 1.17
CA HIS A 204 -23.00 -0.70 2.06
C HIS A 204 -22.86 0.81 1.84
N TRP A 205 -22.96 1.30 0.60
CA TRP A 205 -22.97 2.74 0.31
C TRP A 205 -24.27 3.43 0.73
N ALA A 206 -25.37 2.71 0.79
CA ALA A 206 -26.65 3.23 1.29
C ALA A 206 -26.66 3.40 2.82
N ASN A 207 -25.82 2.69 3.54
CA ASN A 207 -25.62 2.88 4.98
C ASN A 207 -24.78 4.15 5.21
N ARG A 208 -25.38 5.17 5.85
CA ARG A 208 -24.77 6.47 6.07
C ARG A 208 -23.45 6.39 6.84
N ASP A 209 -23.38 5.55 7.87
CA ASP A 209 -22.19 5.45 8.72
C ASP A 209 -21.03 4.80 7.95
N LEU A 210 -21.32 3.75 7.17
CA LEU A 210 -20.33 3.14 6.29
C LEU A 210 -19.86 4.10 5.20
N ALA A 211 -20.79 4.82 4.55
CA ALA A 211 -20.45 5.79 3.52
C ALA A 211 -19.55 6.92 4.05
N LEU A 212 -19.79 7.43 5.27
CA LEU A 212 -18.94 8.43 5.92
C LEU A 212 -17.57 7.87 6.25
N LEU A 213 -17.46 6.63 6.70
CA LEU A 213 -16.18 5.97 6.96
C LEU A 213 -15.39 5.72 5.67
N PHE A 214 -16.05 5.32 4.59
CA PHE A 214 -15.43 5.18 3.27
C PHE A 214 -14.92 6.51 2.73
N LEU A 215 -15.73 7.58 2.87
CA LEU A 215 -15.32 8.92 2.49
C LEU A 215 -14.12 9.41 3.32
N THR A 216 -14.12 9.15 4.62
CA THR A 216 -13.00 9.45 5.51
C THR A 216 -11.73 8.72 5.07
N ALA A 217 -11.83 7.43 4.76
CA ALA A 217 -10.70 6.65 4.24
C ALA A 217 -10.21 7.18 2.89
N PHE A 218 -11.12 7.51 1.98
CA PHE A 218 -10.79 8.07 0.66
C PHE A 218 -10.05 9.40 0.77
N LEU A 219 -10.59 10.35 1.53
CA LEU A 219 -9.98 11.67 1.70
C LEU A 219 -8.65 11.60 2.44
N SER A 220 -8.56 10.84 3.52
CA SER A 220 -7.33 10.70 4.28
C SER A 220 -6.23 9.99 3.49
N MET A 221 -6.56 8.92 2.76
CA MET A 221 -5.60 8.21 1.93
C MET A 221 -5.14 9.07 0.73
N GLY A 222 -6.07 9.75 0.06
CA GLY A 222 -5.75 10.66 -1.05
C GLY A 222 -4.80 11.78 -0.61
N THR A 223 -5.09 12.45 0.50
CA THR A 223 -4.22 13.48 1.09
C THR A 223 -2.87 12.90 1.50
N PHE A 224 -2.85 11.71 2.12
CA PHE A 224 -1.64 11.04 2.55
C PHE A 224 -0.70 10.72 1.38
N VAL A 225 -1.23 10.12 0.32
CA VAL A 225 -0.44 9.79 -0.88
C VAL A 225 0.05 11.06 -1.57
N SER A 226 -0.81 12.09 -1.71
CA SER A 226 -0.43 13.36 -2.32
C SER A 226 0.71 14.05 -1.56
N MET A 227 0.61 14.15 -0.23
CA MET A 227 1.67 14.74 0.58
C MET A 227 3.01 14.02 0.38
N TYR A 228 3.02 12.68 0.42
CA TYR A 228 4.24 11.92 0.21
C TYR A 228 4.75 11.95 -1.23
N ASN A 229 3.89 12.14 -2.23
CA ASN A 229 4.34 12.31 -3.61
C ASN A 229 5.09 13.63 -3.81
N PHE A 230 4.68 14.70 -3.12
CA PHE A 230 5.30 16.02 -3.27
C PHE A 230 6.33 16.36 -2.19
N LEU A 231 6.44 15.53 -1.14
CA LEU A 231 7.37 15.76 -0.04
C LEU A 231 8.82 15.84 -0.52
N THR A 232 9.26 14.93 -1.37
CA THR A 232 10.64 14.90 -1.86
C THR A 232 10.98 16.13 -2.69
N PHE A 233 10.05 16.62 -3.51
CA PHE A 233 10.22 17.89 -4.23
C PHE A 233 10.45 19.04 -3.26
N ARG A 234 9.57 19.19 -2.26
CA ARG A 234 9.71 20.25 -1.27
C ARG A 234 11.02 20.19 -0.50
N LEU A 235 11.45 18.99 -0.09
CA LEU A 235 12.71 18.81 0.65
C LEU A 235 13.93 19.16 -0.20
N ILE A 236 13.89 18.90 -1.50
CA ILE A 236 14.97 19.21 -2.44
C ILE A 236 14.90 20.67 -2.88
N ASP A 237 13.77 21.12 -3.42
CA ASP A 237 13.64 22.39 -4.12
C ASP A 237 13.59 23.57 -3.14
N ASP A 238 12.80 23.45 -2.03
CA ASP A 238 12.64 24.56 -1.06
C ASP A 238 13.75 24.58 0.00
N PHE A 239 14.26 23.40 0.41
CA PHE A 239 15.21 23.30 1.52
C PHE A 239 16.62 22.86 1.11
N GLY A 240 16.85 22.57 -0.19
CA GLY A 240 18.17 22.22 -0.71
C GLY A 240 18.75 20.92 -0.21
N LEU A 241 17.92 19.97 0.24
CA LEU A 241 18.41 18.65 0.71
C LEU A 241 18.85 17.78 -0.47
N ALA A 242 19.92 17.01 -0.26
CA ALA A 242 20.31 15.98 -1.21
C ALA A 242 19.17 14.93 -1.39
N PRO A 243 18.97 14.38 -2.61
CA PRO A 243 17.91 13.42 -2.90
C PRO A 243 17.89 12.21 -1.95
N SER A 244 19.06 11.69 -1.57
CA SER A 244 19.19 10.60 -0.60
C SER A 244 18.67 10.97 0.79
N LEU A 245 18.95 12.20 1.27
CA LEU A 245 18.41 12.69 2.55
C LEU A 245 16.91 12.93 2.49
N ALA A 246 16.40 13.48 1.38
CA ALA A 246 14.97 13.63 1.15
C ALA A 246 14.24 12.27 1.17
N GLY A 247 14.86 11.24 0.59
CA GLY A 247 14.35 9.87 0.63
C GLY A 247 14.25 9.27 2.03
N LEU A 248 15.11 9.66 2.97
CA LEU A 248 15.04 9.21 4.37
C LEU A 248 13.77 9.70 5.10
N ALA A 249 13.10 10.73 4.59
CA ALA A 249 11.81 11.18 5.15
C ALA A 249 10.72 10.08 5.11
N PHE A 250 10.86 9.10 4.23
CA PHE A 250 9.97 7.93 4.25
C PHE A 250 10.12 7.05 5.49
N LEU A 251 11.19 7.19 6.28
CA LEU A 251 11.29 6.54 7.60
C LEU A 251 10.21 7.00 8.59
N PHE A 252 9.60 8.17 8.37
CA PHE A 252 8.45 8.60 9.17
C PHE A 252 7.27 7.63 9.13
N TYR A 253 7.17 6.76 8.11
CA TYR A 253 6.19 5.66 8.11
C TYR A 253 6.29 4.75 9.35
N LEU A 254 7.47 4.64 9.97
CA LEU A 254 7.64 3.88 11.20
C LEU A 254 6.82 4.46 12.36
N SER A 255 6.69 5.79 12.42
CA SER A 255 5.83 6.46 13.41
C SER A 255 4.35 6.12 13.19
N GLY A 256 3.94 5.98 11.93
CA GLY A 256 2.61 5.52 11.55
C GLY A 256 2.34 4.07 11.97
N THR A 257 3.29 3.18 11.77
CA THR A 257 3.19 1.78 12.21
C THR A 257 2.98 1.71 13.73
N TRP A 258 3.74 2.48 14.49
CA TRP A 258 3.56 2.60 15.94
C TRP A 258 2.18 3.14 16.31
N SER A 259 1.68 4.16 15.63
CA SER A 259 0.35 4.75 15.84
C SER A 259 -0.76 3.75 15.55
N SER A 260 -0.69 3.06 14.41
CA SER A 260 -1.65 2.02 14.02
C SER A 260 -1.78 0.93 15.08
N ALA A 261 -0.65 0.46 15.62
CA ALA A 261 -0.64 -0.56 16.67
C ALA A 261 -1.33 -0.11 17.98
N ARG A 262 -1.39 1.20 18.23
CA ARG A 262 -2.01 1.79 19.43
C ARG A 262 -3.44 2.28 19.23
N ALA A 263 -3.89 2.42 18.00
CA ALA A 263 -5.24 2.92 17.67
C ALA A 263 -6.34 2.12 18.39
N GLY A 264 -6.25 0.79 18.38
CA GLY A 264 -7.23 -0.07 19.07
C GLY A 264 -7.29 0.16 20.59
N SER A 265 -6.15 0.39 21.25
CA SER A 265 -6.12 0.69 22.69
C SER A 265 -6.70 2.07 22.99
N LEU A 266 -6.55 3.02 22.10
CA LEU A 266 -7.13 4.35 22.23
C LEU A 266 -8.65 4.30 22.04
N VAL A 267 -9.12 3.54 21.04
CA VAL A 267 -10.55 3.28 20.82
C VAL A 267 -11.19 2.65 22.07
N ALA A 268 -10.52 1.67 22.68
CA ALA A 268 -11.03 1.03 23.89
C ALA A 268 -11.17 2.01 25.09
N ARG A 269 -10.37 3.09 25.13
CA ARG A 269 -10.39 4.08 26.22
C ARG A 269 -11.39 5.21 26.02
N ILE A 270 -11.47 5.76 24.81
CA ILE A 270 -12.26 6.98 24.53
C ILE A 270 -13.35 6.80 23.45
N GLY A 271 -13.45 5.60 22.86
CA GLY A 271 -14.43 5.26 21.81
C GLY A 271 -13.97 5.64 20.41
N HIS A 272 -14.64 5.09 19.39
CA HIS A 272 -14.29 5.25 17.97
C HIS A 272 -14.38 6.72 17.50
N GLY A 273 -15.48 7.40 17.78
CA GLY A 273 -15.72 8.78 17.32
C GLY A 273 -14.68 9.76 17.83
N LYS A 274 -14.39 9.75 19.14
CA LYS A 274 -13.39 10.65 19.74
C LYS A 274 -11.98 10.34 19.24
N THR A 275 -11.64 9.06 19.08
CA THR A 275 -10.35 8.64 18.54
C THR A 275 -10.20 9.12 17.10
N LEU A 276 -11.23 8.95 16.27
CA LEU A 276 -11.22 9.39 14.86
C LEU A 276 -11.05 10.90 14.75
N CYS A 277 -11.82 11.69 15.52
CA CYS A 277 -11.72 13.16 15.54
C CYS A 277 -10.35 13.66 16.03
N ALA A 278 -9.82 13.09 17.11
CA ALA A 278 -8.50 13.49 17.64
C ALA A 278 -7.38 13.15 16.65
N SER A 279 -7.47 12.00 16.02
CA SER A 279 -6.50 11.56 15.01
C SER A 279 -6.58 12.41 13.74
N ALA A 280 -7.79 12.78 13.28
CA ALA A 280 -7.99 13.67 12.16
C ALA A 280 -7.48 15.09 12.45
N ALA A 281 -7.69 15.59 13.67
CA ALA A 281 -7.14 16.88 14.10
C ALA A 281 -5.60 16.88 14.09
N LEU A 282 -4.96 15.81 14.58
CA LEU A 282 -3.50 15.64 14.53
C LEU A 282 -3.00 15.56 13.08
N PHE A 283 -3.71 14.82 12.20
CA PHE A 283 -3.44 14.73 10.78
C PHE A 283 -3.46 16.11 10.10
N THR A 284 -4.50 16.90 10.35
CA THR A 284 -4.67 18.25 9.80
C THR A 284 -3.62 19.23 10.36
N LEU A 285 -3.31 19.16 11.66
CA LEU A 285 -2.24 19.95 12.26
C LEU A 285 -0.89 19.63 11.61
N GLY A 286 -0.61 18.34 11.34
CA GLY A 286 0.59 17.91 10.64
C GLY A 286 0.71 18.55 9.25
N ILE A 287 -0.39 18.64 8.49
CA ILE A 287 -0.42 19.33 7.18
C ILE A 287 -0.08 20.81 7.36
N ALA A 288 -0.69 21.49 8.32
CA ALA A 288 -0.44 22.92 8.58
C ALA A 288 1.03 23.19 8.94
N LEU A 289 1.64 22.32 9.77
CA LEU A 289 3.06 22.41 10.13
C LEU A 289 3.98 22.20 8.90
N CYS A 290 3.58 21.38 7.95
CA CYS A 290 4.34 21.19 6.72
C CYS A 290 4.43 22.44 5.84
N ALA A 291 3.62 23.47 6.07
CA ALA A 291 3.75 24.77 5.38
C ALA A 291 4.91 25.64 5.94
N GLY A 292 5.51 25.27 7.05
CA GLY A 292 6.57 26.03 7.71
C GLY A 292 7.98 25.76 7.19
N ASN A 293 8.98 26.12 8.00
CA ASN A 293 10.39 25.85 7.73
C ASN A 293 10.74 24.35 7.86
N LEU A 294 11.97 23.95 7.54
CA LEU A 294 12.39 22.56 7.55
C LEU A 294 12.10 21.81 8.88
N PRO A 295 12.45 22.33 10.08
CA PRO A 295 12.10 21.66 11.34
C PRO A 295 10.59 21.48 11.52
N MET A 296 9.78 22.49 11.17
CA MET A 296 8.32 22.40 11.23
C MET A 296 7.77 21.38 10.23
N THR A 297 8.32 21.33 9.04
CA THR A 297 7.95 20.33 8.01
C THR A 297 8.24 18.91 8.52
N LEU A 298 9.40 18.65 9.08
CA LEU A 298 9.75 17.32 9.60
C LEU A 298 8.85 16.92 10.78
N LEU A 299 8.58 17.82 11.73
CA LEU A 299 7.63 17.57 12.80
C LEU A 299 6.21 17.39 12.28
N GLY A 300 5.82 18.20 11.29
CA GLY A 300 4.54 18.09 10.59
C GLY A 300 4.36 16.73 9.95
N MET A 301 5.38 16.20 9.29
CA MET A 301 5.34 14.88 8.67
C MET A 301 5.18 13.75 9.68
N ILE A 302 5.80 13.86 10.86
CA ILE A 302 5.58 12.89 11.94
C ILE A 302 4.12 12.97 12.43
N ALA A 303 3.62 14.14 12.75
CA ALA A 303 2.25 14.35 13.23
C ALA A 303 1.22 13.91 12.19
N PHE A 304 1.42 14.29 10.93
CA PHE A 304 0.64 13.89 9.77
C PHE A 304 0.58 12.36 9.61
N THR A 305 1.72 11.69 9.68
CA THR A 305 1.80 10.24 9.51
C THR A 305 1.15 9.50 10.68
N VAL A 306 1.42 9.91 11.91
CA VAL A 306 0.79 9.37 13.13
C VAL A 306 -0.73 9.54 13.07
N GLY A 307 -1.19 10.74 12.71
CA GLY A 307 -2.61 11.06 12.57
C GLY A 307 -3.30 10.21 11.51
N PHE A 308 -2.71 10.12 10.30
CA PHE A 308 -3.24 9.30 9.21
C PHE A 308 -3.41 7.83 9.60
N PHE A 309 -2.36 7.21 10.12
CA PHE A 309 -2.42 5.78 10.47
C PHE A 309 -3.42 5.50 11.60
N ALA A 310 -3.59 6.43 12.55
CA ALA A 310 -4.62 6.31 13.58
C ALA A 310 -6.03 6.46 12.99
N VAL A 311 -6.26 7.44 12.09
CA VAL A 311 -7.53 7.59 11.35
C VAL A 311 -7.86 6.32 10.57
N HIS A 312 -6.91 5.85 9.77
CA HIS A 312 -7.09 4.69 8.90
C HIS A 312 -7.39 3.42 9.70
N SER A 313 -6.62 3.15 10.75
CA SER A 313 -6.83 1.98 11.61
C SER A 313 -8.15 2.03 12.36
N THR A 314 -8.53 3.22 12.87
CA THR A 314 -9.81 3.40 13.58
C THR A 314 -10.99 3.23 12.64
N ALA A 315 -10.95 3.85 11.47
CA ALA A 315 -12.02 3.75 10.48
C ALA A 315 -12.19 2.31 9.96
N SER A 316 -11.09 1.65 9.62
CA SER A 316 -11.12 0.24 9.15
C SER A 316 -11.66 -0.71 10.20
N GLY A 317 -11.25 -0.56 11.47
CA GLY A 317 -11.79 -1.35 12.56
C GLY A 317 -13.28 -1.12 12.81
N TRP A 318 -13.73 0.13 12.64
CA TRP A 318 -15.13 0.50 12.82
C TRP A 318 -16.03 -0.02 11.69
N VAL A 319 -15.55 0.06 10.44
CA VAL A 319 -16.21 -0.58 9.28
C VAL A 319 -16.42 -2.07 9.54
N GLY A 320 -15.39 -2.79 10.01
CA GLY A 320 -15.49 -4.21 10.31
C GLY A 320 -16.54 -4.55 11.38
N GLN A 321 -16.81 -3.65 12.32
CA GLN A 321 -17.86 -3.85 13.33
C GLN A 321 -19.28 -3.58 12.81
N ILE A 322 -19.45 -2.57 11.96
CA ILE A 322 -20.77 -2.22 11.40
C ILE A 322 -21.17 -3.25 10.34
N ALA A 323 -20.25 -3.64 9.46
CA ALA A 323 -20.50 -4.55 8.35
C ALA A 323 -20.78 -6.02 8.78
N THR A 324 -20.49 -6.42 10.02
CA THR A 324 -20.83 -7.76 10.53
C THR A 324 -22.30 -7.92 10.92
N HIS A 325 -23.09 -6.86 10.89
CA HIS A 325 -24.52 -6.87 11.24
C HIS A 325 -25.45 -6.84 10.01
N ASP A 326 -24.89 -6.80 8.79
CA ASP A 326 -25.59 -6.90 7.51
C ASP A 326 -25.19 -8.20 6.78
#